data_736afbbdb179e8590937163cd8fc65d1
#
_entry.id   736afbbdb179e8590937163cd8fc65d1
#
_cell.length_a   1.000
_cell.length_b   1.000
_cell.length_c   1.000
_cell.angle_alpha   90.00
_cell.angle_beta   90.00
_cell.angle_gamma   90.00
#
_symmetry.space_group_name_H-M   'P 1'
#
loop_
_entity.id
_entity.type
_entity.pdbx_description
1 polymer ?
#
loop_
_entity_poly.entity_id
_entity_poly.type
_entity_poly.pdbx_seq_one_letter_code
_entity_poly.pdbx_strand_id
1 'polypeptide(L)'
;MRYFRLLVLGNGISAYGSYLNMVALNVFVYDATGSALAAGLFMAVRLATNVVSGWVSGRLVSVYDRKRLMVGADLCQALALLSLLLAPDGMRVGLLYALAVITGGCSTLSQVSLRSSIPEIVGAEHRVRANGLLVTGRSLAMIAGFASSGLVVVKLGYSAAFALDAATFLVSATVLFLLPVRTKAAAAGTGSAESSDAARWTARMLLGTAPVLMAMIAVRAVDGLGSSSHNVALPIYSSGLDPDHPATFISQFWATWAIGNIVAQQVIGRVTKKSGRTPGERAFALGACVMSAGFIVVFCGLPTVPAVIAALIAGAADGFTEIIYVSRLQTAPDEQRGRLFGLSASAENTGFGLGMLVSGALLEAFSPLQVVAAFHGLAIALCLALLLVLLRRGGTRDPGVEDKTVDRDASTVTEGRG
;
A
#
# COMPACT_ATOMS: atom_id res chain seq x y z
N MET A 1 -18.79 0.92 20.94
CA MET A 1 -19.05 0.98 19.49
C MET A 1 -19.44 2.37 18.95
N ARG A 2 -20.25 3.19 19.66
CA ARG A 2 -20.62 4.54 19.18
C ARG A 2 -19.39 5.46 19.01
N TYR A 3 -18.54 5.56 20.00
CA TYR A 3 -17.30 6.37 19.96
C TYR A 3 -16.32 5.85 18.92
N PHE A 4 -16.23 4.54 18.73
CA PHE A 4 -15.39 3.95 17.70
C PHE A 4 -15.86 4.31 16.28
N ARG A 5 -17.19 4.36 16.04
CA ARG A 5 -17.72 4.81 14.73
C ARG A 5 -17.37 6.26 14.43
N LEU A 6 -17.39 7.15 15.44
CA LEU A 6 -16.94 8.54 15.27
C LEU A 6 -15.46 8.62 14.93
N LEU A 7 -14.62 7.78 15.57
CA LEU A 7 -13.20 7.67 15.25
C LEU A 7 -12.98 7.19 13.82
N VAL A 8 -13.73 6.18 13.36
CA VAL A 8 -13.69 5.69 11.96
C VAL A 8 -14.10 6.79 10.98
N LEU A 9 -15.13 7.57 11.31
CA LEU A 9 -15.56 8.69 10.46
C LEU A 9 -14.49 9.78 10.39
N GLY A 10 -13.92 10.21 11.53
CA GLY A 10 -12.83 11.19 11.55
C GLY A 10 -11.61 10.72 10.74
N ASN A 11 -11.19 9.47 10.94
CA ASN A 11 -10.11 8.87 10.17
C ASN A 11 -10.44 8.74 8.67
N GLY A 12 -11.69 8.41 8.32
CA GLY A 12 -12.16 8.35 6.94
C GLY A 12 -12.14 9.73 6.26
N ILE A 13 -12.54 10.78 6.96
CA ILE A 13 -12.50 12.17 6.47
C ILE A 13 -11.05 12.59 6.22
N SER A 14 -10.15 12.36 7.18
CA SER A 14 -8.72 12.64 7.02
C SER A 14 -8.09 11.83 5.88
N ALA A 15 -8.45 10.55 5.75
CA ALA A 15 -7.98 9.71 4.65
C ALA A 15 -8.46 10.24 3.28
N TYR A 16 -9.71 10.70 3.19
CA TYR A 16 -10.24 11.33 1.98
C TYR A 16 -9.39 12.54 1.54
N GLY A 17 -9.12 13.48 2.47
CA GLY A 17 -8.26 14.63 2.18
C GLY A 17 -6.87 14.22 1.73
N SER A 18 -6.26 13.26 2.41
CA SER A 18 -4.91 12.75 2.08
C SER A 18 -4.84 12.08 0.70
N TYR A 19 -5.85 11.30 0.29
CA TYR A 19 -5.89 10.71 -1.05
C TYR A 19 -6.15 11.74 -2.16
N LEU A 20 -7.02 12.73 -1.90
CA LEU A 20 -7.23 13.87 -2.79
C LEU A 20 -5.92 14.64 -2.97
N ASN A 21 -5.27 14.98 -1.87
CA ASN A 21 -4.04 15.75 -1.84
C ASN A 21 -2.84 14.98 -2.42
N MET A 22 -2.83 13.65 -2.36
CA MET A 22 -1.80 12.83 -2.98
C MET A 22 -1.69 13.11 -4.49
N VAL A 23 -2.81 13.23 -5.19
CA VAL A 23 -2.82 13.61 -6.62
C VAL A 23 -2.37 15.06 -6.80
N ALA A 24 -2.96 15.97 -6.03
CA ALA A 24 -2.66 17.40 -6.12
C ALA A 24 -1.17 17.70 -5.88
N LEU A 25 -0.57 17.11 -4.83
CA LEU A 25 0.85 17.30 -4.51
C LEU A 25 1.78 16.73 -5.59
N ASN A 26 1.47 15.54 -6.12
CA ASN A 26 2.30 14.92 -7.14
C ASN A 26 2.39 15.79 -8.41
N VAL A 27 1.25 16.31 -8.86
CA VAL A 27 1.22 17.24 -10.01
C VAL A 27 1.90 18.56 -9.66
N PHE A 28 1.57 19.13 -8.48
CA PHE A 28 2.11 20.41 -8.05
C PHE A 28 3.63 20.42 -7.91
N VAL A 29 4.24 19.34 -7.40
CA VAL A 29 5.71 19.23 -7.31
C VAL A 29 6.34 19.28 -8.69
N TYR A 30 5.77 18.57 -9.67
CA TYR A 30 6.25 18.60 -11.05
C TYR A 30 6.05 19.98 -11.70
N ASP A 31 4.87 20.58 -11.57
CA ASP A 31 4.57 21.91 -12.11
C ASP A 31 5.48 23.00 -11.50
N ALA A 32 5.72 22.94 -10.20
CA ALA A 32 6.53 23.93 -9.48
C ALA A 32 8.04 23.81 -9.75
N THR A 33 8.53 22.62 -10.10
CA THR A 33 9.97 22.36 -10.26
C THR A 33 10.39 22.14 -11.71
N GLY A 34 9.45 21.73 -12.59
CA GLY A 34 9.74 21.32 -13.96
C GLY A 34 10.61 20.06 -14.06
N SER A 35 10.84 19.33 -12.95
CA SER A 35 11.80 18.23 -12.88
C SER A 35 11.15 16.95 -12.36
N ALA A 36 11.29 15.88 -13.16
CA ALA A 36 10.89 14.53 -12.78
C ALA A 36 11.71 14.00 -11.61
N LEU A 37 12.99 14.34 -11.57
CA LEU A 37 13.89 13.97 -10.48
C LEU A 37 13.44 14.61 -9.15
N ALA A 38 13.02 15.87 -9.17
CA ALA A 38 12.49 16.54 -7.97
C ALA A 38 11.21 15.88 -7.46
N ALA A 39 10.30 15.46 -8.37
CA ALA A 39 9.10 14.72 -8.01
C ALA A 39 9.44 13.34 -7.42
N GLY A 40 10.36 12.61 -8.04
CA GLY A 40 10.84 11.32 -7.53
C GLY A 40 11.53 11.46 -6.16
N LEU A 41 12.36 12.49 -5.98
CA LEU A 41 13.03 12.79 -4.70
C LEU A 41 12.01 13.14 -3.60
N PHE A 42 11.00 13.95 -3.92
CA PHE A 42 9.91 14.27 -2.98
C PHE A 42 9.23 13.01 -2.45
N MET A 43 8.87 12.08 -3.34
CA MET A 43 8.24 10.82 -2.96
C MET A 43 9.21 9.91 -2.18
N ALA A 44 10.48 9.84 -2.58
CA ALA A 44 11.50 9.06 -1.90
C ALA A 44 11.76 9.58 -0.47
N VAL A 45 11.84 10.89 -0.26
CA VAL A 45 11.97 11.53 1.07
C VAL A 45 10.76 11.19 1.94
N ARG A 46 9.55 11.29 1.40
CA ARG A 46 8.32 10.93 2.12
C ARG A 46 8.31 9.45 2.55
N LEU A 47 8.71 8.55 1.65
CA LEU A 47 8.81 7.12 1.94
C LEU A 47 9.88 6.81 2.98
N ALA A 48 11.09 7.37 2.83
CA ALA A 48 12.16 7.20 3.78
C ALA A 48 11.74 7.66 5.19
N THR A 49 11.04 8.79 5.25
CA THR A 49 10.49 9.30 6.51
C THR A 49 9.42 8.38 7.09
N ASN A 50 8.54 7.79 6.27
CA ASN A 50 7.57 6.79 6.73
C ASN A 50 8.26 5.60 7.39
N VAL A 51 9.31 5.06 6.77
CA VAL A 51 10.06 3.90 7.27
C VAL A 51 10.75 4.23 8.61
N VAL A 52 11.48 5.34 8.66
CA VAL A 52 12.17 5.79 9.90
C VAL A 52 11.16 6.09 11.01
N SER A 53 10.07 6.76 10.67
CA SER A 53 9.02 7.11 11.64
C SER A 53 8.27 5.90 12.18
N GLY A 54 8.18 4.79 11.44
CA GLY A 54 7.62 3.54 11.95
C GLY A 54 8.36 3.05 13.20
N TRP A 55 9.67 3.15 13.18
CA TRP A 55 10.53 2.76 14.31
C TRP A 55 10.40 3.71 15.51
N VAL A 56 10.38 5.01 15.25
CA VAL A 56 10.19 6.05 16.29
C VAL A 56 8.78 5.97 16.87
N SER A 57 7.75 5.78 16.03
CA SER A 57 6.35 5.69 16.44
C SER A 57 6.11 4.56 17.44
N GLY A 58 6.74 3.40 17.27
CA GLY A 58 6.64 2.30 18.22
C GLY A 58 7.05 2.69 19.64
N ARG A 59 8.14 3.47 19.77
CA ARG A 59 8.60 4.00 21.07
C ARG A 59 7.67 5.08 21.62
N LEU A 60 7.24 6.03 20.80
CA LEU A 60 6.34 7.10 21.22
C LEU A 60 5.00 6.55 21.71
N VAL A 61 4.42 5.57 21.01
CA VAL A 61 3.14 4.93 21.37
C VAL A 61 3.22 4.13 22.67
N SER A 62 4.41 3.65 23.06
CA SER A 62 4.62 2.97 24.34
C SER A 62 4.74 3.92 25.55
N VAL A 63 5.12 5.18 25.32
CA VAL A 63 5.38 6.16 26.39
C VAL A 63 4.24 7.17 26.52
N TYR A 64 3.69 7.63 25.40
CA TYR A 64 2.71 8.72 25.39
C TYR A 64 1.28 8.22 25.14
N ASP A 65 0.31 9.04 25.54
CA ASP A 65 -1.11 8.81 25.24
C ASP A 65 -1.35 8.85 23.72
N ARG A 66 -1.85 7.76 23.16
CA ARG A 66 -2.02 7.54 21.71
C ARG A 66 -2.99 8.53 21.09
N LYS A 67 -4.04 8.94 21.83
CA LYS A 67 -4.98 9.97 21.41
C LYS A 67 -4.25 11.31 21.20
N ARG A 68 -3.40 11.70 22.16
CA ARG A 68 -2.62 12.94 22.05
C ARG A 68 -1.65 12.90 20.88
N LEU A 69 -1.02 11.74 20.64
CA LEU A 69 -0.14 11.54 19.47
C LEU A 69 -0.89 11.71 18.15
N MET A 70 -2.09 11.13 18.03
CA MET A 70 -2.92 11.27 16.82
C MET A 70 -3.36 12.72 16.60
N VAL A 71 -3.87 13.39 17.65
CA VAL A 71 -4.26 14.81 17.57
C VAL A 71 -3.08 15.70 17.19
N GLY A 72 -1.92 15.50 17.83
CA GLY A 72 -0.71 16.25 17.53
C GLY A 72 -0.23 16.03 16.09
N ALA A 73 -0.27 14.78 15.59
CA ALA A 73 0.09 14.46 14.23
C ALA A 73 -0.85 15.10 13.19
N ASP A 74 -2.17 15.08 13.43
CA ASP A 74 -3.14 15.72 12.54
C ASP A 74 -2.96 17.25 12.52
N LEU A 75 -2.77 17.88 13.69
CA LEU A 75 -2.49 19.32 13.78
C LEU A 75 -1.18 19.70 13.09
N CYS A 76 -0.13 18.91 13.25
CA CYS A 76 1.15 19.15 12.59
C CYS A 76 1.03 19.07 11.06
N GLN A 77 0.28 18.10 10.53
CA GLN A 77 0.01 17.99 9.08
C GLN A 77 -0.83 19.15 8.57
N ALA A 78 -1.88 19.55 9.30
CA ALA A 78 -2.69 20.72 8.95
C ALA A 78 -1.84 21.99 8.89
N LEU A 79 -1.00 22.24 9.90
CA LEU A 79 -0.11 23.42 9.94
C LEU A 79 0.91 23.40 8.81
N ALA A 80 1.47 22.25 8.47
CA ALA A 80 2.42 22.12 7.37
C ALA A 80 1.77 22.45 6.01
N LEU A 81 0.53 22.00 5.78
CA LEU A 81 -0.23 22.36 4.57
C LEU A 81 -0.59 23.85 4.53
N LEU A 82 -1.04 24.41 5.64
CA LEU A 82 -1.34 25.82 5.74
C LEU A 82 -0.09 26.69 5.54
N SER A 83 1.08 26.27 6.05
CA SER A 83 2.34 26.98 5.80
C SER A 83 2.72 27.00 4.32
N LEU A 84 2.47 25.91 3.59
CA LEU A 84 2.69 25.87 2.15
C LEU A 84 1.75 26.83 1.39
N LEU A 85 0.49 26.95 1.84
CA LEU A 85 -0.47 27.89 1.24
C LEU A 85 -0.09 29.35 1.41
N LEU A 86 0.49 29.70 2.55
CA LEU A 86 0.87 31.07 2.92
C LEU A 86 2.29 31.43 2.45
N ALA A 87 3.03 30.47 1.88
CA ALA A 87 4.43 30.65 1.53
C ALA A 87 4.61 31.52 0.27
N PRO A 88 5.56 32.44 0.29
CA PRO A 88 6.04 33.11 -0.92
C PRO A 88 6.61 32.11 -1.94
N ASP A 89 6.53 32.42 -3.23
CA ASP A 89 6.94 31.51 -4.31
C ASP A 89 8.36 30.98 -4.15
N GLY A 90 9.30 31.81 -3.74
CA GLY A 90 10.71 31.41 -3.54
C GLY A 90 10.96 30.39 -2.41
N MET A 91 10.01 30.20 -1.49
CA MET A 91 10.14 29.25 -0.37
C MET A 91 9.36 27.94 -0.61
N ARG A 92 8.49 27.88 -1.60
CA ARG A 92 7.58 26.74 -1.82
C ARG A 92 8.30 25.42 -2.00
N VAL A 93 9.38 25.39 -2.79
CA VAL A 93 10.13 24.14 -3.05
C VAL A 93 10.74 23.57 -1.77
N GLY A 94 11.37 24.43 -0.94
CA GLY A 94 11.90 23.99 0.36
C GLY A 94 10.82 23.46 1.30
N LEU A 95 9.67 24.13 1.35
CA LEU A 95 8.53 23.72 2.16
C LEU A 95 7.88 22.43 1.66
N LEU A 96 7.92 22.13 0.36
CA LEU A 96 7.46 20.83 -0.16
C LEU A 96 8.23 19.66 0.44
N TYR A 97 9.56 19.74 0.49
CA TYR A 97 10.37 18.69 1.12
C TYR A 97 10.16 18.61 2.63
N ALA A 98 10.00 19.75 3.31
CA ALA A 98 9.60 19.76 4.72
C ALA A 98 8.22 19.10 4.91
N LEU A 99 7.27 19.39 4.04
CA LEU A 99 5.95 18.76 4.02
C LEU A 99 6.05 17.24 3.81
N ALA A 100 6.93 16.76 2.90
CA ALA A 100 7.16 15.33 2.69
C ALA A 100 7.61 14.62 3.98
N VAL A 101 8.54 15.24 4.72
CA VAL A 101 9.03 14.74 6.02
C VAL A 101 7.90 14.74 7.05
N ILE A 102 7.18 15.85 7.20
CA ILE A 102 6.11 15.99 8.19
C ILE A 102 4.97 15.01 7.90
N THR A 103 4.47 14.98 6.66
CA THR A 103 3.34 14.10 6.30
C THR A 103 3.74 12.64 6.35
N GLY A 104 4.95 12.27 5.93
CA GLY A 104 5.49 10.92 6.07
C GLY A 104 5.55 10.48 7.54
N GLY A 105 6.14 11.30 8.39
CA GLY A 105 6.30 11.01 9.81
C GLY A 105 4.98 10.95 10.57
N CYS A 106 4.17 11.99 10.44
CA CYS A 106 2.92 12.12 11.17
C CYS A 106 1.86 11.09 10.73
N SER A 107 1.77 10.77 9.43
CA SER A 107 0.83 9.75 8.96
C SER A 107 1.16 8.37 9.52
N THR A 108 2.44 8.02 9.58
CA THR A 108 2.89 6.76 10.17
C THR A 108 2.60 6.73 11.68
N LEU A 109 2.90 7.81 12.40
CA LEU A 109 2.61 7.92 13.84
C LEU A 109 1.11 7.78 14.12
N SER A 110 0.26 8.48 13.36
CA SER A 110 -1.21 8.38 13.47
C SER A 110 -1.68 6.95 13.22
N GLN A 111 -1.19 6.27 12.18
CA GLN A 111 -1.60 4.89 11.87
C GLN A 111 -1.17 3.88 12.94
N VAL A 112 0.06 3.98 13.45
CA VAL A 112 0.57 3.11 14.53
C VAL A 112 -0.23 3.35 15.79
N SER A 113 -0.49 4.61 16.16
CA SER A 113 -1.28 4.99 17.31
C SER A 113 -2.72 4.48 17.24
N LEU A 114 -3.38 4.63 16.07
CA LEU A 114 -4.73 4.16 15.82
C LEU A 114 -4.83 2.63 15.95
N ARG A 115 -3.98 1.89 15.24
CA ARG A 115 -3.99 0.42 15.26
C ARG A 115 -3.74 -0.13 16.65
N SER A 116 -2.84 0.50 17.41
CA SER A 116 -2.54 0.12 18.80
C SER A 116 -3.67 0.41 19.77
N SER A 117 -4.56 1.40 19.46
CA SER A 117 -5.68 1.81 20.30
C SER A 117 -6.94 0.95 20.11
N ILE A 118 -7.08 0.23 19.00
CA ILE A 118 -8.29 -0.54 18.68
C ILE A 118 -8.68 -1.50 19.81
N PRO A 119 -7.77 -2.36 20.34
CA PRO A 119 -8.14 -3.31 21.38
C PRO A 119 -8.66 -2.66 22.67
N GLU A 120 -8.15 -1.48 22.99
CA GLU A 120 -8.53 -0.72 24.19
C GLU A 120 -9.90 -0.05 24.03
N ILE A 121 -10.24 0.38 22.81
CA ILE A 121 -11.49 1.10 22.54
C ILE A 121 -12.67 0.15 22.38
N VAL A 122 -12.48 -1.00 21.75
CA VAL A 122 -13.59 -1.90 21.38
C VAL A 122 -13.59 -3.25 22.11
N GLY A 123 -12.53 -3.56 22.87
CA GLY A 123 -12.33 -4.88 23.47
C GLY A 123 -11.84 -5.93 22.47
N ALA A 124 -11.33 -7.04 23.02
CA ALA A 124 -10.73 -8.10 22.21
C ALA A 124 -11.72 -8.76 21.23
N GLU A 125 -12.95 -8.95 21.68
CA GLU A 125 -14.04 -9.62 20.96
C GLU A 125 -14.52 -8.85 19.70
N HIS A 126 -14.39 -7.53 19.68
CA HIS A 126 -14.88 -6.68 18.59
C HIS A 126 -13.77 -6.25 17.61
N ARG A 127 -12.52 -6.68 17.79
CA ARG A 127 -11.36 -6.26 16.96
C ARG A 127 -11.56 -6.51 15.47
N VAL A 128 -12.07 -7.69 15.09
CA VAL A 128 -12.26 -8.04 13.68
C VAL A 128 -13.25 -7.10 13.01
N ARG A 129 -14.37 -6.80 13.70
CA ARG A 129 -15.38 -5.86 13.20
C ARG A 129 -14.85 -4.44 13.12
N ALA A 130 -14.05 -4.02 14.10
CA ALA A 130 -13.45 -2.70 14.13
C ALA A 130 -12.45 -2.50 12.98
N ASN A 131 -11.55 -3.45 12.77
CA ASN A 131 -10.62 -3.43 11.65
C ASN A 131 -11.35 -3.44 10.30
N GLY A 132 -12.42 -4.23 10.17
CA GLY A 132 -13.25 -4.23 8.95
C GLY A 132 -13.85 -2.85 8.66
N LEU A 133 -14.38 -2.15 9.68
CA LEU A 133 -14.90 -0.79 9.52
C LEU A 133 -13.83 0.22 9.11
N LEU A 134 -12.62 0.15 9.69
CA LEU A 134 -11.50 1.03 9.31
C LEU A 134 -11.05 0.79 7.88
N VAL A 135 -10.90 -0.49 7.48
CA VAL A 135 -10.51 -0.85 6.10
C VAL A 135 -11.57 -0.36 5.11
N THR A 136 -12.86 -0.61 5.39
CA THR A 136 -13.95 -0.16 4.52
C THR A 136 -14.00 1.36 4.43
N GLY A 137 -13.91 2.07 5.57
CA GLY A 137 -13.91 3.52 5.60
C GLY A 137 -12.74 4.11 4.80
N ARG A 138 -11.54 3.55 4.94
CA ARG A 138 -10.36 3.96 4.20
C ARG A 138 -10.49 3.69 2.70
N SER A 139 -11.05 2.54 2.30
CA SER A 139 -11.27 2.20 0.89
C SER A 139 -12.27 3.15 0.22
N LEU A 140 -13.36 3.49 0.89
CA LEU A 140 -14.33 4.48 0.39
C LEU A 140 -13.70 5.86 0.29
N ALA A 141 -12.93 6.28 1.29
CA ALA A 141 -12.18 7.54 1.29
C ALA A 141 -11.17 7.60 0.14
N MET A 142 -10.49 6.49 -0.16
CA MET A 142 -9.54 6.38 -1.26
C MET A 142 -10.22 6.59 -2.62
N ILE A 143 -11.31 5.88 -2.89
CA ILE A 143 -12.07 6.03 -4.15
C ILE A 143 -12.56 7.47 -4.27
N ALA A 144 -13.22 8.01 -3.23
CA ALA A 144 -13.78 9.35 -3.26
C ALA A 144 -12.70 10.42 -3.40
N GLY A 145 -11.58 10.30 -2.67
CA GLY A 145 -10.45 11.23 -2.72
C GLY A 145 -9.80 11.27 -4.10
N PHE A 146 -9.50 10.12 -4.68
CA PHE A 146 -8.93 10.06 -6.03
C PHE A 146 -9.91 10.57 -7.09
N ALA A 147 -11.19 10.15 -7.04
CA ALA A 147 -12.19 10.56 -8.01
C ALA A 147 -12.47 12.07 -8.00
N SER A 148 -12.45 12.70 -6.82
CA SER A 148 -12.71 14.14 -6.68
C SER A 148 -11.48 15.02 -6.91
N SER A 149 -10.26 14.46 -6.81
CA SER A 149 -9.02 15.26 -6.85
C SER A 149 -8.86 16.05 -8.14
N GLY A 150 -9.11 15.44 -9.31
CA GLY A 150 -9.04 16.13 -10.59
C GLY A 150 -10.04 17.28 -10.69
N LEU A 151 -11.29 17.06 -10.26
CA LEU A 151 -12.31 18.10 -10.27
C LEU A 151 -11.95 19.27 -9.35
N VAL A 152 -11.45 18.99 -8.15
CA VAL A 152 -11.03 20.00 -7.18
C VAL A 152 -9.86 20.81 -7.73
N VAL A 153 -8.83 20.15 -8.27
CA VAL A 153 -7.64 20.83 -8.81
C VAL A 153 -8.01 21.68 -10.03
N VAL A 154 -8.80 21.15 -10.97
CA VAL A 154 -9.20 21.86 -12.21
C VAL A 154 -10.12 23.04 -11.93
N LYS A 155 -11.08 22.90 -11.02
CA LYS A 155 -12.08 23.96 -10.77
C LYS A 155 -11.64 24.96 -9.70
N LEU A 156 -10.88 24.54 -8.71
CA LEU A 156 -10.56 25.34 -7.51
C LEU A 156 -9.05 25.53 -7.31
N GLY A 157 -8.22 24.84 -8.10
CA GLY A 157 -6.76 24.92 -8.04
C GLY A 157 -6.12 24.09 -6.91
N TYR A 158 -4.79 24.02 -6.92
CA TYR A 158 -3.99 23.29 -5.92
C TYR A 158 -4.18 23.83 -4.51
N SER A 159 -4.29 25.14 -4.35
CA SER A 159 -4.47 25.78 -3.04
C SER A 159 -5.74 25.31 -2.35
N ALA A 160 -6.82 25.11 -3.09
CA ALA A 160 -8.07 24.59 -2.55
C ALA A 160 -7.93 23.11 -2.14
N ALA A 161 -7.19 22.30 -2.90
CA ALA A 161 -6.90 20.90 -2.53
C ALA A 161 -6.11 20.83 -1.22
N PHE A 162 -5.09 21.66 -1.05
CA PHE A 162 -4.28 21.74 0.17
C PHE A 162 -5.09 22.25 1.37
N ALA A 163 -5.93 23.29 1.16
CA ALA A 163 -6.81 23.81 2.20
C ALA A 163 -7.86 22.77 2.64
N LEU A 164 -8.41 22.03 1.69
CA LEU A 164 -9.38 20.98 1.97
C LEU A 164 -8.74 19.85 2.80
N ASP A 165 -7.54 19.39 2.43
CA ASP A 165 -6.82 18.36 3.20
C ASP A 165 -6.47 18.87 4.62
N ALA A 166 -5.97 20.11 4.73
CA ALA A 166 -5.73 20.74 6.03
C ALA A 166 -7.01 20.76 6.90
N ALA A 167 -8.15 21.13 6.30
CA ALA A 167 -9.44 21.12 6.98
C ALA A 167 -9.85 19.71 7.42
N THR A 168 -9.61 18.68 6.61
CA THR A 168 -9.91 17.28 6.99
C THR A 168 -9.07 16.81 8.18
N PHE A 169 -7.79 17.20 8.26
CA PHE A 169 -6.96 16.96 9.45
C PHE A 169 -7.48 17.68 10.69
N LEU A 170 -7.90 18.94 10.56
CA LEU A 170 -8.49 19.70 11.68
C LEU A 170 -9.80 19.04 12.17
N VAL A 171 -10.65 18.59 11.26
CA VAL A 171 -11.88 17.85 11.59
C VAL A 171 -11.53 16.55 12.33
N SER A 172 -10.57 15.78 11.84
CA SER A 172 -10.09 14.54 12.47
C SER A 172 -9.54 14.82 13.87
N ALA A 173 -8.67 15.82 14.02
CA ALA A 173 -8.11 16.23 15.31
C ALA A 173 -9.21 16.65 16.30
N THR A 174 -10.22 17.40 15.84
CA THR A 174 -11.36 17.82 16.66
C THR A 174 -12.20 16.62 17.12
N VAL A 175 -12.53 15.72 16.19
CA VAL A 175 -13.27 14.48 16.54
C VAL A 175 -12.49 13.67 17.57
N LEU A 176 -11.19 13.46 17.34
CA LEU A 176 -10.33 12.75 18.29
C LEU A 176 -10.27 13.44 19.64
N PHE A 177 -10.14 14.76 19.67
CA PHE A 177 -10.07 15.56 20.90
C PHE A 177 -11.34 15.44 21.73
N LEU A 178 -12.51 15.50 21.10
CA LEU A 178 -13.82 15.42 21.76
C LEU A 178 -14.18 14.00 22.21
N LEU A 179 -13.54 12.94 21.69
CA LEU A 179 -13.83 11.57 22.12
C LEU A 179 -13.41 11.33 23.58
N PRO A 180 -14.30 10.85 24.46
CA PRO A 180 -14.00 10.57 25.86
C PRO A 180 -13.24 9.24 26.03
N VAL A 181 -12.24 8.99 25.18
CA VAL A 181 -11.43 7.78 25.21
C VAL A 181 -10.05 8.13 25.71
N ARG A 182 -9.61 7.45 26.78
CA ARG A 182 -8.24 7.50 27.27
C ARG A 182 -7.53 6.23 26.81
N THR A 183 -6.52 6.39 25.95
CA THR A 183 -5.66 5.30 25.52
C THR A 183 -4.38 5.35 26.35
N LYS A 184 -4.21 4.38 27.26
CA LYS A 184 -2.99 4.28 28.07
C LYS A 184 -1.80 3.89 27.20
N ALA A 185 -0.60 4.34 27.60
CA ALA A 185 0.63 3.76 27.08
C ALA A 185 0.62 2.24 27.34
N ALA A 186 0.89 1.43 26.31
CA ALA A 186 1.07 -0.01 26.54
C ALA A 186 2.28 -0.21 27.44
N ALA A 187 2.17 -1.08 28.44
CA ALA A 187 3.35 -1.58 29.12
C ALA A 187 4.31 -2.12 28.05
N ALA A 188 5.57 -1.69 28.09
CA ALA A 188 6.58 -1.93 27.06
C ALA A 188 6.67 -3.42 26.72
N GLY A 189 5.97 -3.81 25.66
CA GLY A 189 6.23 -5.05 24.96
C GLY A 189 7.43 -4.79 24.05
N THR A 190 8.53 -5.45 24.31
CA THR A 190 9.75 -5.41 23.52
C THR A 190 9.50 -5.87 22.09
N GLY A 191 9.07 -4.98 21.23
CA GLY A 191 9.16 -5.14 19.79
C GLY A 191 10.62 -4.92 19.41
N SER A 192 11.41 -5.98 19.41
CA SER A 192 12.80 -5.97 18.97
C SER A 192 12.84 -5.54 17.51
N ALA A 193 13.45 -4.37 17.27
CA ALA A 193 13.97 -4.04 15.95
C ALA A 193 15.07 -5.08 15.65
N GLU A 194 14.78 -6.02 14.77
CA GLU A 194 15.79 -6.97 14.28
C GLU A 194 16.90 -6.18 13.58
N SER A 195 18.13 -6.43 14.00
CA SER A 195 19.33 -5.88 13.36
C SER A 195 19.41 -6.34 11.90
N SER A 196 20.09 -5.56 11.04
CA SER A 196 20.32 -5.90 9.63
C SER A 196 20.95 -7.28 9.43
N ASP A 197 21.71 -7.75 10.41
CA ASP A 197 22.36 -9.06 10.39
C ASP A 197 21.37 -10.20 10.64
N ALA A 198 20.38 -10.00 11.52
CA ALA A 198 19.30 -10.95 11.72
C ALA A 198 18.44 -11.13 10.46
N ALA A 199 18.18 -10.02 9.71
CA ALA A 199 17.46 -10.07 8.45
C ALA A 199 18.24 -10.83 7.35
N ARG A 200 19.57 -10.65 7.26
CA ARG A 200 20.43 -11.38 6.31
C ARG A 200 20.51 -12.86 6.63
N TRP A 201 20.63 -13.22 7.90
CA TRP A 201 20.66 -14.62 8.34
C TRP A 201 19.32 -15.32 8.04
N THR A 202 18.21 -14.62 8.30
CA THR A 202 16.86 -15.09 8.01
C THR A 202 16.65 -15.31 6.51
N ALA A 203 17.10 -14.38 5.66
CA ALA A 203 16.99 -14.51 4.20
C ALA A 203 17.75 -15.74 3.68
N ARG A 204 18.99 -15.98 4.16
CA ARG A 204 19.77 -17.17 3.77
C ARG A 204 19.11 -18.47 4.19
N MET A 205 18.57 -18.53 5.39
CA MET A 205 17.86 -19.71 5.91
C MET A 205 16.60 -19.99 5.09
N LEU A 206 15.82 -18.94 4.75
CA LEU A 206 14.57 -19.04 4.00
C LEU A 206 14.80 -19.40 2.53
N LEU A 207 15.92 -18.98 1.91
CA LEU A 207 16.31 -19.42 0.56
C LEU A 207 16.44 -20.94 0.45
N GLY A 208 16.93 -21.59 1.50
CA GLY A 208 17.05 -23.04 1.55
C GLY A 208 15.73 -23.76 1.85
N THR A 209 14.87 -23.19 2.70
CA THR A 209 13.66 -23.84 3.21
C THR A 209 12.38 -23.51 2.47
N ALA A 210 12.29 -22.28 1.89
CA ALA A 210 11.09 -21.81 1.20
C ALA A 210 11.43 -20.99 -0.09
N PRO A 211 12.09 -21.61 -1.09
CA PRO A 211 12.61 -20.87 -2.24
C PRO A 211 11.52 -20.21 -3.11
N VAL A 212 10.33 -20.80 -3.19
CA VAL A 212 9.20 -20.21 -3.94
C VAL A 212 8.70 -18.95 -3.25
N LEU A 213 8.60 -18.96 -1.92
CA LEU A 213 8.17 -17.81 -1.15
C LEU A 213 9.17 -16.66 -1.26
N MET A 214 10.47 -16.98 -1.23
CA MET A 214 11.52 -15.98 -1.47
C MET A 214 11.47 -15.41 -2.89
N ALA A 215 11.16 -16.24 -3.90
CA ALA A 215 10.95 -15.75 -5.26
C ALA A 215 9.72 -14.82 -5.36
N MET A 216 8.63 -15.11 -4.64
CA MET A 216 7.47 -14.21 -4.56
C MET A 216 7.81 -12.88 -3.89
N ILE A 217 8.63 -12.88 -2.83
CA ILE A 217 9.13 -11.66 -2.18
C ILE A 217 10.00 -10.85 -3.17
N ALA A 218 10.87 -11.52 -3.93
CA ALA A 218 11.68 -10.86 -4.96
C ALA A 218 10.82 -10.24 -6.08
N VAL A 219 9.76 -10.95 -6.53
CA VAL A 219 8.79 -10.40 -7.48
C VAL A 219 8.13 -9.14 -6.91
N ARG A 220 7.70 -9.14 -5.63
CA ARG A 220 7.09 -7.95 -5.01
C ARG A 220 8.07 -6.79 -4.84
N ALA A 221 9.35 -7.07 -4.57
CA ALA A 221 10.39 -6.03 -4.53
C ALA A 221 10.60 -5.37 -5.89
N VAL A 222 10.64 -6.17 -6.98
CA VAL A 222 10.75 -5.66 -8.36
C VAL A 222 9.45 -4.99 -8.81
N ASP A 223 8.29 -5.48 -8.37
CA ASP A 223 7.01 -4.81 -8.56
C ASP A 223 6.99 -3.43 -7.86
N GLY A 224 7.60 -3.31 -6.68
CA GLY A 224 7.84 -2.02 -6.03
C GLY A 224 8.63 -1.04 -6.92
N LEU A 225 9.66 -1.52 -7.63
CA LEU A 225 10.35 -0.73 -8.66
C LEU A 225 9.39 -0.31 -9.78
N GLY A 226 8.60 -1.25 -10.32
CA GLY A 226 7.58 -0.98 -11.34
C GLY A 226 6.60 0.10 -10.87
N SER A 227 6.04 -0.08 -9.67
CA SER A 227 5.08 0.83 -9.08
C SER A 227 5.64 2.24 -8.89
N SER A 228 6.90 2.37 -8.49
CA SER A 228 7.55 3.68 -8.37
C SER A 228 7.65 4.40 -9.71
N SER A 229 7.92 3.67 -10.81
CA SER A 229 8.10 4.25 -12.13
C SER A 229 6.83 4.95 -12.63
N HIS A 230 5.67 4.29 -12.55
CA HIS A 230 4.42 4.91 -12.97
C HIS A 230 3.96 6.02 -12.01
N ASN A 231 4.28 5.94 -10.71
CA ASN A 231 3.99 7.02 -9.77
C ASN A 231 4.70 8.32 -10.12
N VAL A 232 5.99 8.25 -10.48
CA VAL A 232 6.78 9.43 -10.89
C VAL A 232 6.45 9.86 -12.33
N ALA A 233 6.15 8.91 -13.23
CA ALA A 233 5.86 9.19 -14.62
C ALA A 233 4.47 9.80 -14.85
N LEU A 234 3.47 9.51 -14.00
CA LEU A 234 2.08 9.97 -14.17
C LEU A 234 1.94 11.50 -14.29
N PRO A 235 2.53 12.33 -13.44
CA PRO A 235 2.46 13.79 -13.59
C PRO A 235 3.02 14.27 -14.93
N ILE A 236 4.15 13.73 -15.36
CA ILE A 236 4.81 14.09 -16.61
C ILE A 236 3.95 13.69 -17.81
N TYR A 237 3.46 12.45 -17.80
CA TYR A 237 2.63 11.90 -18.85
C TYR A 237 1.31 12.65 -18.98
N SER A 238 0.64 12.94 -17.86
CA SER A 238 -0.63 13.66 -17.85
C SER A 238 -0.49 15.11 -18.28
N SER A 239 0.59 15.80 -17.90
CA SER A 239 0.89 17.16 -18.38
C SER A 239 1.19 17.19 -19.89
N GLY A 240 1.73 16.09 -20.44
CA GLY A 240 1.91 15.95 -21.90
C GLY A 240 0.61 15.65 -22.64
N LEU A 241 -0.39 15.03 -22.00
CA LEU A 241 -1.71 14.75 -22.59
C LEU A 241 -2.64 15.97 -22.56
N ASP A 242 -2.69 16.65 -21.45
CA ASP A 242 -3.53 17.83 -21.19
C ASP A 242 -2.77 18.78 -20.26
N PRO A 243 -2.02 19.75 -20.84
CA PRO A 243 -1.24 20.70 -20.05
C PRO A 243 -2.09 21.58 -19.15
N ASP A 244 -3.34 21.87 -19.55
CA ASP A 244 -4.25 22.74 -18.78
C ASP A 244 -4.88 22.01 -17.58
N HIS A 245 -5.09 20.68 -17.70
CA HIS A 245 -5.78 19.89 -16.69
C HIS A 245 -5.10 18.54 -16.35
N PRO A 246 -3.80 18.51 -16.02
CA PRO A 246 -3.06 17.25 -15.82
C PRO A 246 -3.63 16.38 -14.69
N ALA A 247 -4.21 17.00 -13.66
CA ALA A 247 -4.80 16.28 -12.53
C ALA A 247 -6.02 15.42 -12.91
N THR A 248 -6.69 15.70 -14.04
CA THR A 248 -7.87 14.96 -14.49
C THR A 248 -7.53 13.53 -14.81
N PHE A 249 -6.53 13.29 -15.65
CA PHE A 249 -6.10 11.94 -16.02
C PHE A 249 -5.60 11.15 -14.79
N ILE A 250 -4.80 11.78 -13.93
CA ILE A 250 -4.25 11.13 -12.73
C ILE A 250 -5.37 10.72 -11.78
N SER A 251 -6.38 11.58 -11.59
CA SER A 251 -7.51 11.27 -10.73
C SER A 251 -8.34 10.10 -11.26
N GLN A 252 -8.60 10.05 -12.57
CA GLN A 252 -9.29 8.95 -13.22
C GLN A 252 -8.49 7.65 -13.10
N PHE A 253 -7.19 7.70 -13.35
CA PHE A 253 -6.30 6.55 -13.20
C PHE A 253 -6.36 5.97 -11.79
N TRP A 254 -6.10 6.77 -10.76
CA TRP A 254 -6.09 6.29 -9.38
C TRP A 254 -7.46 5.85 -8.87
N ALA A 255 -8.53 6.54 -9.27
CA ALA A 255 -9.89 6.15 -8.89
C ALA A 255 -10.27 4.79 -9.50
N THR A 256 -10.00 4.57 -10.78
CA THR A 256 -10.33 3.30 -11.46
C THR A 256 -9.43 2.15 -11.00
N TRP A 257 -8.14 2.40 -10.80
CA TRP A 257 -7.24 1.44 -10.17
C TRP A 257 -7.77 1.03 -8.77
N ALA A 258 -8.14 1.98 -7.93
CA ALA A 258 -8.66 1.71 -6.59
C ALA A 258 -9.97 0.89 -6.62
N ILE A 259 -10.88 1.19 -7.56
CA ILE A 259 -12.10 0.42 -7.76
C ILE A 259 -11.75 -1.02 -8.14
N GLY A 260 -10.88 -1.22 -9.14
CA GLY A 260 -10.43 -2.54 -9.57
C GLY A 260 -9.82 -3.35 -8.43
N ASN A 261 -8.89 -2.73 -7.70
CA ASN A 261 -8.19 -3.34 -6.57
C ASN A 261 -9.17 -3.79 -5.47
N ILE A 262 -10.09 -2.92 -5.03
CA ILE A 262 -11.05 -3.23 -3.98
C ILE A 262 -12.05 -4.29 -4.43
N VAL A 263 -12.57 -4.19 -5.65
CA VAL A 263 -13.52 -5.18 -6.20
C VAL A 263 -12.87 -6.56 -6.27
N ALA A 264 -11.65 -6.66 -6.79
CA ALA A 264 -10.91 -7.93 -6.86
C ALA A 264 -10.68 -8.53 -5.47
N GLN A 265 -10.25 -7.73 -4.49
CA GLN A 265 -10.08 -8.20 -3.11
C GLN A 265 -11.38 -8.74 -2.51
N GLN A 266 -12.50 -8.05 -2.74
CA GLN A 266 -13.82 -8.49 -2.26
C GLN A 266 -14.28 -9.79 -2.92
N VAL A 267 -14.12 -9.90 -4.25
CA VAL A 267 -14.49 -11.09 -5.02
C VAL A 267 -13.66 -12.29 -4.59
N ILE A 268 -12.35 -12.15 -4.57
CA ILE A 268 -11.43 -13.24 -4.18
C ILE A 268 -11.66 -13.67 -2.73
N GLY A 269 -11.83 -12.72 -1.82
CA GLY A 269 -12.14 -13.03 -0.42
C GLY A 269 -13.42 -13.86 -0.26
N ARG A 270 -14.49 -13.54 -1.04
CA ARG A 270 -15.75 -14.31 -1.05
C ARG A 270 -15.57 -15.68 -1.70
N VAL A 271 -14.88 -15.75 -2.85
CA VAL A 271 -14.62 -17.01 -3.57
C VAL A 271 -13.80 -17.96 -2.71
N THR A 272 -12.71 -17.48 -2.11
CA THR A 272 -11.86 -18.27 -1.21
C THR A 272 -12.64 -18.77 0.00
N LYS A 273 -13.49 -17.92 0.62
CA LYS A 273 -14.32 -18.32 1.75
C LYS A 273 -15.32 -19.41 1.36
N LYS A 274 -15.91 -19.33 0.14
CA LYS A 274 -16.89 -20.30 -0.36
C LYS A 274 -16.28 -21.61 -0.82
N SER A 275 -15.12 -21.55 -1.49
CA SER A 275 -14.44 -22.72 -2.06
C SER A 275 -13.49 -23.43 -1.08
N GLY A 276 -13.09 -22.76 0.01
CA GLY A 276 -12.07 -23.24 0.92
C GLY A 276 -10.65 -23.29 0.32
N ARG A 277 -10.47 -22.80 -0.93
CA ARG A 277 -9.21 -22.88 -1.67
C ARG A 277 -8.73 -21.48 -2.04
N THR A 278 -7.49 -21.15 -1.70
CA THR A 278 -6.81 -19.94 -2.20
C THR A 278 -6.09 -20.28 -3.51
N PRO A 279 -6.11 -19.38 -4.52
CA PRO A 279 -5.30 -19.57 -5.71
C PRO A 279 -3.81 -19.69 -5.36
N GLY A 280 -3.08 -20.46 -6.14
CA GLY A 280 -1.67 -20.78 -5.87
C GLY A 280 -0.69 -19.76 -6.47
N GLU A 281 0.61 -20.09 -6.36
CA GLU A 281 1.73 -19.24 -6.81
C GLU A 281 1.73 -18.99 -8.31
N ARG A 282 1.19 -19.92 -9.13
CA ARG A 282 1.02 -19.71 -10.58
C ARG A 282 0.03 -18.59 -10.88
N ALA A 283 -1.06 -18.54 -10.12
CA ALA A 283 -2.07 -17.48 -10.25
C ALA A 283 -1.50 -16.13 -9.80
N PHE A 284 -0.64 -16.10 -8.77
CA PHE A 284 0.10 -14.91 -8.37
C PHE A 284 0.99 -14.39 -9.51
N ALA A 285 1.83 -15.26 -10.10
CA ALA A 285 2.74 -14.88 -11.17
C ALA A 285 1.99 -14.35 -12.42
N LEU A 286 0.89 -15.03 -12.83
CA LEU A 286 0.05 -14.57 -13.93
C LEU A 286 -0.64 -13.24 -13.62
N GLY A 287 -1.19 -13.07 -12.42
CA GLY A 287 -1.80 -11.84 -11.99
C GLY A 287 -0.81 -10.67 -12.00
N ALA A 288 0.42 -10.88 -11.53
CA ALA A 288 1.47 -9.86 -11.55
C ALA A 288 1.90 -9.49 -12.99
N CYS A 289 1.91 -10.45 -13.93
CA CYS A 289 2.12 -10.15 -15.34
C CYS A 289 0.99 -9.27 -15.91
N VAL A 290 -0.27 -9.61 -15.62
CA VAL A 290 -1.44 -8.84 -16.08
C VAL A 290 -1.42 -7.43 -15.49
N MET A 291 -1.11 -7.30 -14.21
CA MET A 291 -0.98 -6.02 -13.52
C MET A 291 0.08 -5.13 -14.19
N SER A 292 1.31 -5.66 -14.35
CA SER A 292 2.41 -4.91 -14.96
C SER A 292 2.14 -4.56 -16.43
N ALA A 293 1.54 -5.47 -17.21
CA ALA A 293 1.11 -5.18 -18.57
C ALA A 293 0.04 -4.08 -18.63
N GLY A 294 -0.93 -4.12 -17.71
CA GLY A 294 -1.95 -3.08 -17.59
C GLY A 294 -1.35 -1.70 -17.33
N PHE A 295 -0.37 -1.59 -16.42
CA PHE A 295 0.33 -0.33 -16.20
C PHE A 295 1.08 0.15 -17.44
N ILE A 296 1.78 -0.71 -18.18
CA ILE A 296 2.46 -0.32 -19.45
C ILE A 296 1.43 0.23 -20.44
N VAL A 297 0.30 -0.46 -20.61
CA VAL A 297 -0.76 -0.09 -21.58
C VAL A 297 -1.34 1.31 -21.28
N VAL A 298 -1.45 1.71 -20.02
CA VAL A 298 -1.90 3.07 -19.66
C VAL A 298 -1.03 4.17 -20.28
N PHE A 299 0.27 3.94 -20.45
CA PHE A 299 1.22 4.91 -20.99
C PHE A 299 1.39 4.84 -22.51
N CYS A 300 0.64 4.00 -23.22
CA CYS A 300 0.74 3.84 -24.68
C CYS A 300 0.04 4.95 -25.49
N GLY A 301 -0.37 6.05 -24.89
CA GLY A 301 -1.04 7.14 -25.62
C GLY A 301 -2.47 6.80 -26.07
N LEU A 302 -3.13 5.87 -25.39
CA LEU A 302 -4.49 5.47 -25.70
C LEU A 302 -5.51 6.57 -25.36
N PRO A 303 -6.65 6.60 -26.07
CA PRO A 303 -7.80 7.42 -25.64
C PRO A 303 -8.19 7.14 -24.20
N THR A 304 -8.84 8.10 -23.54
CA THR A 304 -9.17 8.04 -22.10
C THR A 304 -9.87 6.74 -21.71
N VAL A 305 -10.86 6.29 -22.48
CA VAL A 305 -11.65 5.08 -22.11
C VAL A 305 -10.81 3.81 -22.07
N PRO A 306 -10.04 3.44 -23.09
CA PRO A 306 -9.12 2.29 -23.03
C PRO A 306 -8.07 2.42 -21.92
N ALA A 307 -7.52 3.62 -21.68
CA ALA A 307 -6.55 3.85 -20.63
C ALA A 307 -7.15 3.59 -19.22
N VAL A 308 -8.38 4.07 -18.98
CA VAL A 308 -9.13 3.84 -17.74
C VAL A 308 -9.46 2.35 -17.55
N ILE A 309 -9.83 1.64 -18.61
CA ILE A 309 -10.06 0.18 -18.56
C ILE A 309 -8.75 -0.55 -18.21
N ALA A 310 -7.63 -0.15 -18.80
CA ALA A 310 -6.31 -0.73 -18.48
C ALA A 310 -5.94 -0.48 -17.00
N ALA A 311 -6.20 0.72 -16.47
CA ALA A 311 -6.00 1.03 -15.06
C ALA A 311 -6.90 0.19 -14.13
N LEU A 312 -8.17 -0.04 -14.51
CA LEU A 312 -9.10 -0.90 -13.78
C LEU A 312 -8.58 -2.35 -13.73
N ILE A 313 -8.12 -2.87 -14.87
CA ILE A 313 -7.55 -4.24 -14.96
C ILE A 313 -6.27 -4.34 -14.13
N ALA A 314 -5.38 -3.35 -14.23
CA ALA A 314 -4.16 -3.31 -13.42
C ALA A 314 -4.48 -3.31 -11.92
N GLY A 315 -5.44 -2.50 -11.48
CA GLY A 315 -5.91 -2.47 -10.11
C GLY A 315 -6.55 -3.79 -9.65
N ALA A 316 -7.37 -4.39 -10.50
CA ALA A 316 -7.98 -5.69 -10.19
C ALA A 316 -6.93 -6.81 -10.06
N ALA A 317 -5.94 -6.82 -10.95
CA ALA A 317 -4.83 -7.77 -10.88
C ALA A 317 -3.94 -7.54 -9.65
N ASP A 318 -3.71 -6.28 -9.25
CA ASP A 318 -2.97 -5.94 -8.03
C ASP A 318 -3.70 -6.44 -6.78
N GLY A 319 -4.99 -6.12 -6.62
CA GLY A 319 -5.79 -6.61 -5.49
C GLY A 319 -5.89 -8.15 -5.43
N PHE A 320 -5.90 -8.82 -6.59
CA PHE A 320 -5.85 -10.27 -6.71
C PHE A 320 -4.51 -10.84 -6.23
N THR A 321 -3.40 -10.30 -6.71
CA THR A 321 -2.05 -10.76 -6.36
C THR A 321 -1.73 -10.51 -4.90
N GLU A 322 -2.17 -9.39 -4.33
CA GLU A 322 -1.96 -9.04 -2.92
C GLU A 322 -2.58 -10.09 -1.99
N ILE A 323 -3.84 -10.50 -2.23
CA ILE A 323 -4.49 -11.52 -1.40
C ILE A 323 -3.73 -12.85 -1.46
N ILE A 324 -3.31 -13.30 -2.65
CA ILE A 324 -2.59 -14.56 -2.80
C ILE A 324 -1.25 -14.46 -2.06
N TYR A 325 -0.54 -13.37 -2.25
CA TYR A 325 0.76 -13.12 -1.64
C TYR A 325 0.68 -13.15 -0.11
N VAL A 326 -0.20 -12.35 0.47
CA VAL A 326 -0.39 -12.29 1.93
C VAL A 326 -0.84 -13.65 2.47
N SER A 327 -1.75 -14.35 1.77
CA SER A 327 -2.19 -15.69 2.17
C SER A 327 -1.03 -16.68 2.19
N ARG A 328 -0.12 -16.59 1.22
CA ARG A 328 1.08 -17.45 1.18
C ARG A 328 2.08 -17.14 2.29
N LEU A 329 2.31 -15.87 2.61
CA LEU A 329 3.13 -15.48 3.77
C LEU A 329 2.55 -16.03 5.08
N GLN A 330 1.22 -16.06 5.20
CA GLN A 330 0.51 -16.57 6.37
C GLN A 330 0.59 -18.09 6.55
N THR A 331 0.91 -18.86 5.50
CA THR A 331 1.12 -20.32 5.62
C THR A 331 2.44 -20.70 6.31
N ALA A 332 3.35 -19.75 6.48
CA ALA A 332 4.59 -20.00 7.21
C ALA A 332 4.34 -20.27 8.70
N PRO A 333 5.20 -21.08 9.36
CA PRO A 333 5.15 -21.31 10.80
C PRO A 333 5.13 -20.00 11.59
N ASP A 334 4.43 -19.97 12.73
CA ASP A 334 4.21 -18.75 13.54
C ASP A 334 5.52 -18.04 13.90
N GLU A 335 6.57 -18.82 14.23
CA GLU A 335 7.90 -18.32 14.60
C GLU A 335 8.60 -17.56 13.45
N GLN A 336 8.32 -17.93 12.21
CA GLN A 336 8.95 -17.36 11.00
C GLN A 336 8.08 -16.29 10.36
N ARG A 337 6.76 -16.27 10.64
CA ARG A 337 5.78 -15.40 9.97
C ARG A 337 6.11 -13.91 10.14
N GLY A 338 6.43 -13.49 11.36
CA GLY A 338 6.81 -12.09 11.62
C GLY A 338 8.04 -11.66 10.83
N ARG A 339 9.06 -12.52 10.75
CA ARG A 339 10.29 -12.27 9.99
C ARG A 339 10.04 -12.19 8.49
N LEU A 340 9.19 -13.08 7.96
CA LEU A 340 8.81 -13.06 6.55
C LEU A 340 8.06 -11.78 6.16
N PHE A 341 7.10 -11.34 6.97
CA PHE A 341 6.41 -10.07 6.74
C PHE A 341 7.35 -8.87 6.85
N GLY A 342 8.28 -8.89 7.81
CA GLY A 342 9.30 -7.86 7.93
C GLY A 342 10.23 -7.80 6.71
N LEU A 343 10.72 -8.96 6.24
CA LEU A 343 11.55 -9.06 5.04
C LEU A 343 10.79 -8.59 3.78
N SER A 344 9.54 -9.02 3.61
CA SER A 344 8.65 -8.59 2.54
C SER A 344 8.49 -7.07 2.51
N ALA A 345 8.08 -6.48 3.63
CA ALA A 345 7.89 -5.03 3.72
C ALA A 345 9.20 -4.26 3.45
N SER A 346 10.33 -4.73 3.96
CA SER A 346 11.63 -4.11 3.71
C SER A 346 12.03 -4.20 2.23
N ALA A 347 11.82 -5.36 1.59
CA ALA A 347 12.14 -5.57 0.18
C ALA A 347 11.26 -4.70 -0.73
N GLU A 348 9.95 -4.66 -0.49
CA GLU A 348 9.00 -3.83 -1.24
C GLU A 348 9.29 -2.33 -1.09
N ASN A 349 9.49 -1.85 0.15
CA ASN A 349 9.81 -0.44 0.41
C ASN A 349 11.16 -0.03 -0.19
N THR A 350 12.16 -0.93 -0.16
CA THR A 350 13.46 -0.67 -0.77
C THR A 350 13.33 -0.58 -2.29
N GLY A 351 12.62 -1.54 -2.91
CA GLY A 351 12.32 -1.51 -4.35
C GLY A 351 11.61 -0.22 -4.75
N PHE A 352 10.56 0.14 -4.03
CA PHE A 352 9.78 1.34 -4.31
C PHE A 352 10.60 2.63 -4.12
N GLY A 353 11.37 2.75 -3.03
CA GLY A 353 12.18 3.95 -2.75
C GLY A 353 13.32 4.15 -3.73
N LEU A 354 14.10 3.09 -4.02
CA LEU A 354 15.16 3.13 -5.03
C LEU A 354 14.58 3.42 -6.41
N GLY A 355 13.46 2.77 -6.72
CA GLY A 355 12.77 2.96 -7.99
C GLY A 355 12.30 4.40 -8.20
N MET A 356 11.86 5.12 -7.17
CA MET A 356 11.49 6.53 -7.28
C MET A 356 12.65 7.42 -7.70
N LEU A 357 13.84 7.19 -7.14
CA LEU A 357 15.04 7.94 -7.48
C LEU A 357 15.51 7.60 -8.90
N VAL A 358 15.60 6.30 -9.21
CA VAL A 358 16.09 5.85 -10.52
C VAL A 358 15.12 6.23 -11.64
N SER A 359 13.80 6.04 -11.45
CA SER A 359 12.82 6.44 -12.46
C SER A 359 12.75 7.96 -12.62
N GLY A 360 12.87 8.75 -11.53
CA GLY A 360 12.97 10.20 -11.61
C GLY A 360 14.15 10.66 -12.46
N ALA A 361 15.33 10.08 -12.24
CA ALA A 361 16.52 10.38 -13.03
C ALA A 361 16.39 9.93 -14.51
N LEU A 362 15.80 8.76 -14.76
CA LEU A 362 15.61 8.27 -16.14
C LEU A 362 14.57 9.09 -16.90
N LEU A 363 13.54 9.61 -16.24
CA LEU A 363 12.50 10.45 -16.87
C LEU A 363 13.01 11.83 -17.31
N GLU A 364 14.20 12.26 -16.90
CA GLU A 364 14.87 13.44 -17.44
C GLU A 364 15.40 13.20 -18.88
N ALA A 365 15.66 11.93 -19.26
CA ALA A 365 16.26 11.58 -20.54
C ALA A 365 15.35 10.69 -21.43
N PHE A 366 14.41 9.96 -20.83
CA PHE A 366 13.58 8.98 -21.51
C PHE A 366 12.09 9.32 -21.36
N SER A 367 11.27 8.87 -22.32
CA SER A 367 9.82 9.08 -22.24
C SER A 367 9.16 8.27 -21.11
N PRO A 368 8.01 8.73 -20.57
CA PRO A 368 7.24 8.01 -19.56
C PRO A 368 6.98 6.54 -19.91
N LEU A 369 6.60 6.26 -21.17
CA LEU A 369 6.37 4.88 -21.64
C LEU A 369 7.64 4.04 -21.57
N GLN A 370 8.79 4.56 -22.02
CA GLN A 370 10.05 3.81 -22.00
C GLN A 370 10.47 3.42 -20.57
N VAL A 371 10.37 4.35 -19.64
CA VAL A 371 10.72 4.09 -18.22
C VAL A 371 9.75 3.10 -17.60
N VAL A 372 8.45 3.32 -17.73
CA VAL A 372 7.43 2.42 -17.19
C VAL A 372 7.53 1.02 -17.81
N ALA A 373 7.72 0.92 -19.14
CA ALA A 373 7.87 -0.36 -19.81
C ALA A 373 9.15 -1.10 -19.40
N ALA A 374 10.26 -0.41 -19.16
CA ALA A 374 11.50 -1.04 -18.68
C ALA A 374 11.32 -1.65 -17.29
N PHE A 375 10.74 -0.90 -16.35
CA PHE A 375 10.56 -1.35 -14.96
C PHE A 375 9.50 -2.45 -14.82
N HIS A 376 8.33 -2.28 -15.43
CA HIS A 376 7.28 -3.30 -15.44
C HIS A 376 7.65 -4.49 -16.32
N GLY A 377 8.42 -4.29 -17.40
CA GLY A 377 8.97 -5.36 -18.20
C GLY A 377 9.92 -6.27 -17.43
N LEU A 378 10.76 -5.69 -16.55
CA LEU A 378 11.59 -6.45 -15.62
C LEU A 378 10.74 -7.28 -14.65
N ALA A 379 9.66 -6.71 -14.11
CA ALA A 379 8.72 -7.42 -13.25
C ALA A 379 8.05 -8.59 -14.00
N ILE A 380 7.60 -8.37 -15.24
CA ILE A 380 7.03 -9.42 -16.10
C ILE A 380 8.07 -10.54 -16.35
N ALA A 381 9.30 -10.19 -16.68
CA ALA A 381 10.36 -11.18 -16.94
C ALA A 381 10.61 -12.07 -15.71
N LEU A 382 10.64 -11.47 -14.50
CA LEU A 382 10.81 -12.21 -13.27
C LEU A 382 9.59 -13.10 -12.94
N CYS A 383 8.37 -12.60 -13.20
CA CYS A 383 7.15 -13.37 -13.04
C CYS A 383 7.10 -14.57 -13.98
N LEU A 384 7.51 -14.39 -15.24
CA LEU A 384 7.59 -15.47 -16.23
C LEU A 384 8.66 -16.50 -15.85
N ALA A 385 9.82 -16.06 -15.33
CA ALA A 385 10.84 -16.96 -14.81
C ALA A 385 10.31 -17.78 -13.62
N LEU A 386 9.60 -17.15 -12.68
CA LEU A 386 8.93 -17.85 -11.58
C LEU A 386 7.91 -18.85 -12.12
N LEU A 387 7.08 -18.46 -13.07
CA LEU A 387 6.07 -19.34 -13.67
C LEU A 387 6.72 -20.56 -14.35
N LEU A 388 7.81 -20.38 -15.10
CA LEU A 388 8.57 -21.47 -15.73
C LEU A 388 9.12 -22.44 -14.67
N VAL A 389 9.67 -21.95 -13.57
CA VAL A 389 10.15 -22.80 -12.45
C VAL A 389 9.00 -23.60 -11.84
N LEU A 390 7.84 -22.97 -11.64
CA LEU A 390 6.66 -23.62 -11.07
C LEU A 390 6.04 -24.66 -12.01
N LEU A 391 6.10 -24.45 -13.32
CA LEU A 391 5.65 -25.42 -14.32
C LEU A 391 6.58 -26.64 -14.38
N ARG A 392 7.89 -26.44 -14.33
CA ARG A 392 8.88 -27.52 -14.30
C ARG A 392 8.77 -28.38 -13.05
N ARG A 393 8.53 -27.76 -11.88
CA ARG A 393 8.34 -28.49 -10.60
C ARG A 393 7.00 -29.23 -10.55
N GLY A 394 5.94 -28.76 -11.19
CA GLY A 394 4.63 -29.42 -11.23
C GLY A 394 4.58 -30.65 -12.15
N GLY A 395 5.61 -30.92 -12.95
CA GLY A 395 5.78 -32.16 -13.73
C GLY A 395 6.34 -33.33 -12.90
N THR A 396 6.90 -33.08 -11.72
CA THR A 396 7.26 -34.09 -10.74
C THR A 396 6.10 -34.25 -9.75
N ARG A 397 5.36 -35.36 -9.87
CA ARG A 397 4.23 -35.71 -9.01
C ARG A 397 4.61 -35.52 -7.54
N ASP A 398 3.71 -34.88 -6.82
CA ASP A 398 3.70 -34.85 -5.35
C ASP A 398 3.51 -36.30 -4.80
N PRO A 399 4.49 -36.88 -4.11
CA PRO A 399 4.35 -38.25 -3.55
C PRO A 399 3.67 -38.25 -2.17
N GLY A 400 2.67 -37.35 -1.95
CA GLY A 400 2.09 -37.08 -0.63
C GLY A 400 0.57 -37.13 -0.54
N VAL A 401 -0.14 -37.74 -1.49
CA VAL A 401 -1.54 -38.14 -1.29
C VAL A 401 -1.65 -39.62 -1.44
N GLU A 402 -1.11 -40.37 -0.46
CA GLU A 402 -1.51 -41.74 -0.20
C GLU A 402 -2.97 -41.73 0.27
N ASP A 403 -3.77 -42.42 -0.51
CA ASP A 403 -5.17 -42.76 -0.36
C ASP A 403 -5.46 -43.33 1.06
N LYS A 404 -5.99 -42.50 1.96
CA LYS A 404 -6.55 -42.89 3.24
C LYS A 404 -7.97 -43.48 3.12
N THR A 405 -8.29 -44.12 2.02
CA THR A 405 -9.59 -44.76 1.81
C THR A 405 -9.60 -46.28 1.87
N VAL A 406 -8.50 -46.94 2.31
CA VAL A 406 -8.48 -48.42 2.44
C VAL A 406 -8.03 -48.83 3.85
N ASP A 407 -8.75 -48.40 4.89
CA ASP A 407 -8.64 -49.07 6.22
C ASP A 407 -9.88 -48.81 7.09
N ARG A 408 -11.08 -48.94 6.51
CA ARG A 408 -12.35 -48.90 7.26
C ARG A 408 -13.13 -50.21 7.27
N ASP A 409 -12.62 -51.25 6.65
CA ASP A 409 -13.32 -52.56 6.59
C ASP A 409 -12.62 -53.72 7.32
N ALA A 410 -11.64 -53.46 8.20
CA ALA A 410 -10.96 -54.53 8.94
C ALA A 410 -11.22 -54.57 10.45
N SER A 411 -12.20 -53.84 10.99
CA SER A 411 -12.47 -53.83 12.45
C SER A 411 -13.89 -54.26 12.87
N THR A 412 -14.64 -54.99 12.01
CA THR A 412 -15.96 -55.52 12.37
C THR A 412 -16.11 -57.03 12.19
N VAL A 413 -15.08 -57.80 12.53
CA VAL A 413 -15.23 -59.28 12.72
C VAL A 413 -14.29 -59.68 13.85
N THR A 414 -14.67 -59.55 15.11
CA THR A 414 -14.30 -60.41 16.26
C THR A 414 -14.91 -59.82 17.55
N GLU A 415 -16.21 -60.00 17.72
CA GLU A 415 -16.85 -60.13 19.04
C GLU A 415 -18.12 -60.93 18.89
N GLY A 416 -17.98 -62.22 19.11
CA GLY A 416 -19.09 -63.17 19.12
C GLY A 416 -18.61 -64.58 19.40
N ARG A 417 -18.27 -64.85 20.65
CA ARG A 417 -18.36 -66.14 21.34
C ARG A 417 -17.42 -66.19 22.55
N GLY A 418 -18.04 -66.20 23.73
CA GLY A 418 -17.37 -66.56 24.99
C GLY A 418 -18.13 -65.95 26.17
#